data_26a0f03a50e0100c588e686ad1743627
#
_entry.id   26a0f03a50e0100c588e686ad1743627
#
_cell.length_a   1.000
_cell.length_b   1.000
_cell.length_c   1.000
_cell.angle_alpha   90.00
_cell.angle_beta   90.00
_cell.angle_gamma   90.00
#
_symmetry.space_group_name_H-M   'P 1'
#
loop_
_entity.id
_entity.type
_entity.pdbx_description
1 polymer ?
#
loop_
_entity_poly.entity_id
_entity_poly.type
_entity_poly.pdbx_seq_one_letter_code
_entity_poly.pdbx_strand_id
1 'polypeptide(L)'
;MGNIIDYARTETRDFGELPFREADALVLAQLSYDDVPECVPRLDDIESRYGTLHDRVKQFDPRHPIRSVRMLRKPPFDGVTIARADDELHHGSAVPDHNVENVGLVDPQVTHDFYHAIAANPRFSGIEMGAFLEQFDGDEQTQFAAVTYLLPSGALVVAYRGTDDSLVGWKEDFNMAFQYPVPAQATAADYPGR
;
A
#
# COMPACT_ATOMS: atom_id res chain seq x y z
N MET A 1 9.12 13.43 24.44
CA MET A 1 9.12 13.50 22.97
C MET A 1 8.30 12.29 22.52
N GLY A 2 7.10 12.51 21.95
CA GLY A 2 6.26 11.40 21.46
C GLY A 2 6.91 10.75 20.23
N ASN A 3 6.75 9.46 20.09
CA ASN A 3 7.15 8.71 18.89
C ASN A 3 5.96 8.56 17.94
N ILE A 4 6.15 7.90 16.79
CA ILE A 4 5.09 7.70 15.80
C ILE A 4 3.94 6.83 16.34
N ILE A 5 4.22 5.91 17.26
CA ILE A 5 3.22 5.06 17.90
C ILE A 5 2.33 5.91 18.82
N ASP A 6 2.94 6.83 19.59
CA ASP A 6 2.18 7.77 20.42
C ASP A 6 1.25 8.64 19.57
N TYR A 7 1.74 9.12 18.41
CA TYR A 7 0.94 9.88 17.47
C TYR A 7 -0.23 9.06 16.93
N ALA A 8 0.03 7.85 16.45
CA ALA A 8 -0.98 6.95 15.93
C ALA A 8 -2.06 6.56 16.95
N ARG A 9 -1.75 6.59 18.25
CA ARG A 9 -2.69 6.30 19.33
C ARG A 9 -3.47 7.51 19.82
N THR A 10 -2.89 8.72 19.77
CA THR A 10 -3.43 9.89 20.47
C THR A 10 -4.01 10.95 19.54
N GLU A 11 -3.59 11.03 18.28
CA GLU A 11 -4.15 11.98 17.33
C GLU A 11 -5.45 11.44 16.73
N THR A 12 -6.58 11.87 17.25
CA THR A 12 -7.92 11.36 16.89
C THR A 12 -8.75 12.33 16.05
N ARG A 13 -8.25 13.57 15.83
CA ARG A 13 -8.94 14.56 15.00
C ARG A 13 -9.03 14.08 13.57
N ASP A 14 -10.19 14.19 12.96
CA ASP A 14 -10.38 13.82 11.56
C ASP A 14 -9.62 14.76 10.59
N PHE A 15 -9.57 14.40 9.29
CA PHE A 15 -8.86 15.20 8.30
C PHE A 15 -9.55 16.52 7.93
N GLY A 16 -10.80 16.75 8.37
CA GLY A 16 -11.49 18.01 8.25
C GLY A 16 -11.06 19.00 9.35
N GLU A 17 -10.80 18.49 10.57
CA GLU A 17 -10.33 19.29 11.70
C GLU A 17 -8.82 19.51 11.62
N LEU A 18 -8.07 18.49 11.24
CA LEU A 18 -6.63 18.54 11.08
C LEU A 18 -6.23 17.93 9.73
N PRO A 19 -5.89 18.74 8.73
CA PRO A 19 -5.48 18.26 7.41
C PRO A 19 -4.33 17.26 7.46
N PHE A 20 -4.20 16.44 6.41
CA PHE A 20 -3.13 15.46 6.27
C PHE A 20 -1.74 16.11 6.34
N ARG A 21 -0.84 15.49 7.11
CA ARG A 21 0.51 16.01 7.40
C ARG A 21 1.58 14.93 7.26
N GLU A 22 2.84 15.33 7.38
CA GLU A 22 4.00 14.43 7.31
C GLU A 22 3.93 13.29 8.35
N ALA A 23 3.39 13.55 9.55
CA ALA A 23 3.22 12.52 10.57
C ALA A 23 2.22 11.45 10.14
N ASP A 24 1.14 11.82 9.43
CA ASP A 24 0.20 10.85 8.86
C ASP A 24 0.85 10.04 7.74
N ALA A 25 1.63 10.71 6.89
CA ALA A 25 2.37 10.02 5.84
C ALA A 25 3.37 9.00 6.42
N LEU A 26 4.02 9.34 7.52
CA LEU A 26 4.94 8.43 8.21
C LEU A 26 4.19 7.23 8.82
N VAL A 27 2.97 7.44 9.38
CA VAL A 27 2.12 6.33 9.86
C VAL A 27 1.78 5.37 8.71
N LEU A 28 1.34 5.89 7.57
CA LEU A 28 0.97 5.07 6.41
C LEU A 28 2.20 4.39 5.77
N ALA A 29 3.35 5.07 5.74
CA ALA A 29 4.59 4.47 5.28
C ALA A 29 5.05 3.33 6.19
N GLN A 30 4.95 3.50 7.52
CA GLN A 30 5.27 2.42 8.47
C GLN A 30 4.32 1.23 8.31
N LEU A 31 3.03 1.49 8.08
CA LEU A 31 2.03 0.44 7.86
C LEU A 31 2.32 -0.42 6.62
N SER A 32 3.02 0.12 5.61
CA SER A 32 3.41 -0.64 4.41
C SER A 32 4.48 -1.72 4.66
N TYR A 33 5.11 -1.71 5.84
CA TYR A 33 6.06 -2.76 6.25
C TYR A 33 5.38 -3.94 6.96
N ASP A 34 4.12 -3.78 7.34
CA ASP A 34 3.34 -4.82 7.99
C ASP A 34 2.78 -5.81 6.96
N ASP A 35 2.35 -6.98 7.43
CA ASP A 35 1.68 -7.96 6.58
C ASP A 35 0.39 -7.37 6.01
N VAL A 36 0.24 -7.49 4.70
CA VAL A 36 -0.96 -7.03 4.00
C VAL A 36 -1.94 -8.19 3.86
N PRO A 37 -3.13 -8.12 4.50
CA PRO A 37 -4.11 -9.22 4.45
C PRO A 37 -4.61 -9.50 3.03
N GLU A 38 -5.08 -10.73 2.80
CA GLU A 38 -5.57 -11.17 1.48
C GLU A 38 -6.79 -10.39 1.00
N CYS A 39 -7.57 -9.79 1.90
CA CYS A 39 -8.72 -8.95 1.53
C CYS A 39 -8.31 -7.65 0.83
N VAL A 40 -7.06 -7.22 0.96
CA VAL A 40 -6.56 -6.02 0.31
C VAL A 40 -6.35 -6.29 -1.18
N PRO A 41 -7.07 -5.58 -2.08
CA PRO A 41 -6.97 -5.83 -3.51
C PRO A 41 -5.55 -5.66 -4.03
N ARG A 42 -5.06 -6.68 -4.74
CA ARG A 42 -3.75 -6.63 -5.41
C ARG A 42 -3.87 -5.83 -6.71
N LEU A 43 -2.80 -5.17 -7.10
CA LEU A 43 -2.77 -4.36 -8.32
C LEU A 43 -3.09 -5.21 -9.56
N ASP A 44 -2.51 -6.42 -9.67
CA ASP A 44 -2.73 -7.32 -10.80
C ASP A 44 -4.19 -7.80 -10.90
N ASP A 45 -4.86 -8.01 -9.77
CA ASP A 45 -6.29 -8.34 -9.74
C ASP A 45 -7.15 -7.17 -10.20
N ILE A 46 -6.81 -5.95 -9.80
CA ILE A 46 -7.47 -4.72 -10.24
C ILE A 46 -7.28 -4.54 -11.74
N GLU A 47 -6.06 -4.71 -12.25
CA GLU A 47 -5.76 -4.63 -13.69
C GLU A 47 -6.51 -5.70 -14.49
N SER A 48 -6.55 -6.94 -14.00
CA SER A 48 -7.29 -8.02 -14.66
C SER A 48 -8.79 -7.75 -14.73
N ARG A 49 -9.36 -7.11 -13.69
CA ARG A 49 -10.79 -6.82 -13.57
C ARG A 49 -11.22 -5.59 -14.37
N TYR A 50 -10.41 -4.54 -14.37
CA TYR A 50 -10.79 -3.24 -14.94
C TYR A 50 -10.00 -2.85 -16.19
N GLY A 51 -8.91 -3.54 -16.49
CA GLY A 51 -7.95 -3.18 -17.53
C GLY A 51 -7.18 -1.90 -17.22
N THR A 52 -6.15 -1.63 -18.02
CA THR A 52 -5.38 -0.38 -17.90
C THR A 52 -6.21 0.82 -18.40
N LEU A 53 -5.83 2.04 -18.04
CA LEU A 53 -6.46 3.26 -18.57
C LEU A 53 -6.38 3.27 -20.10
N HIS A 54 -5.28 2.81 -20.67
CA HIS A 54 -5.07 2.72 -22.11
C HIS A 54 -6.07 1.76 -22.79
N ASP A 55 -6.32 0.60 -22.21
CA ASP A 55 -7.28 -0.38 -22.74
C ASP A 55 -8.71 0.17 -22.69
N ARG A 56 -9.05 0.88 -21.63
CA ARG A 56 -10.36 1.51 -21.46
C ARG A 56 -10.58 2.65 -22.47
N VAL A 57 -9.55 3.44 -22.73
CA VAL A 57 -9.61 4.50 -23.75
C VAL A 57 -9.77 3.91 -25.15
N LYS A 58 -9.10 2.79 -25.46
CA LYS A 58 -9.28 2.07 -26.74
C LYS A 58 -10.70 1.54 -26.94
N GLN A 59 -11.40 1.22 -25.87
CA GLN A 59 -12.79 0.72 -25.91
C GLN A 59 -13.82 1.86 -26.01
N PHE A 60 -13.39 3.13 -26.09
CA PHE A 60 -14.28 4.26 -26.26
C PHE A 60 -15.02 4.18 -27.59
N ASP A 61 -16.36 4.02 -27.54
CA ASP A 61 -17.24 4.02 -28.70
C ASP A 61 -17.92 5.39 -28.83
N PRO A 62 -17.55 6.19 -29.85
CA PRO A 62 -18.17 7.51 -30.07
C PRO A 62 -19.68 7.44 -30.35
N ARG A 63 -20.21 6.26 -30.77
CA ARG A 63 -21.64 6.06 -31.04
C ARG A 63 -22.47 5.95 -29.78
N HIS A 64 -21.82 5.59 -28.64
CA HIS A 64 -22.46 5.45 -27.35
C HIS A 64 -21.69 6.23 -26.27
N PRO A 65 -21.62 7.57 -26.38
CA PRO A 65 -20.73 8.38 -25.57
C PRO A 65 -21.02 8.28 -24.06
N ILE A 66 -22.30 8.21 -23.67
CA ILE A 66 -22.69 8.11 -22.25
C ILE A 66 -22.24 6.77 -21.64
N ARG A 67 -22.38 5.69 -22.41
CA ARG A 67 -21.92 4.36 -21.99
C ARG A 67 -20.40 4.32 -21.88
N SER A 68 -19.71 4.87 -22.86
CA SER A 68 -18.25 4.93 -22.90
C SER A 68 -17.67 5.79 -21.76
N VAL A 69 -18.27 6.95 -21.48
CA VAL A 69 -17.88 7.78 -20.32
C VAL A 69 -18.14 7.06 -19.00
N ARG A 70 -19.24 6.27 -18.91
CA ARG A 70 -19.52 5.47 -17.70
C ARG A 70 -18.52 4.32 -17.53
N MET A 71 -18.03 3.73 -18.61
CA MET A 71 -16.97 2.71 -18.59
C MET A 71 -15.59 3.32 -18.27
N LEU A 72 -15.35 4.55 -18.71
CA LEU A 72 -14.15 5.31 -18.33
C LEU A 72 -14.17 5.76 -16.87
N ARG A 73 -15.36 5.94 -16.29
CA ARG A 73 -15.52 6.12 -14.85
C ARG A 73 -15.27 4.78 -14.17
N LYS A 74 -14.01 4.51 -13.91
CA LYS A 74 -13.59 3.54 -12.91
C LYS A 74 -14.34 3.81 -11.61
N PRO A 75 -14.76 2.79 -10.85
CA PRO A 75 -14.98 3.01 -9.43
C PRO A 75 -13.75 3.73 -8.89
N PRO A 76 -13.91 4.78 -8.10
CA PRO A 76 -12.81 5.70 -7.79
C PRO A 76 -11.61 4.99 -7.16
N PHE A 77 -11.85 3.90 -6.44
CA PHE A 77 -10.81 3.07 -5.85
C PHE A 77 -11.40 1.69 -5.50
N ASP A 78 -10.63 0.63 -5.69
CA ASP A 78 -10.98 -0.72 -5.22
C ASP A 78 -10.10 -0.99 -4.00
N GLY A 79 -10.65 -0.84 -2.81
CA GLY A 79 -9.90 -0.92 -1.57
C GLY A 79 -10.75 -1.43 -0.41
N VAL A 80 -10.08 -1.73 0.69
CA VAL A 80 -10.68 -2.07 1.98
C VAL A 80 -10.19 -1.09 3.04
N THR A 81 -11.01 -0.80 4.04
CA THR A 81 -10.60 0.08 5.13
C THR A 81 -9.52 -0.58 5.99
N ILE A 82 -8.63 0.22 6.56
CA ILE A 82 -7.59 -0.26 7.49
C ILE A 82 -8.22 -1.04 8.63
N ALA A 83 -9.36 -0.60 9.18
CA ALA A 83 -10.07 -1.32 10.23
C ALA A 83 -10.51 -2.73 9.78
N ARG A 84 -11.01 -2.89 8.56
CA ARG A 84 -11.40 -4.21 8.03
C ARG A 84 -10.20 -5.10 7.77
N ALA A 85 -9.11 -4.53 7.30
CA ALA A 85 -7.87 -5.28 7.09
C ALA A 85 -7.31 -5.83 8.42
N ASP A 86 -7.36 -5.02 9.49
CA ASP A 86 -7.00 -5.44 10.84
C ASP A 86 -7.90 -6.57 11.37
N ASP A 87 -9.21 -6.45 11.18
CA ASP A 87 -10.17 -7.50 11.58
C ASP A 87 -9.83 -8.85 10.92
N GLU A 88 -9.38 -8.87 9.67
CA GLU A 88 -9.00 -10.10 8.99
C GLU A 88 -7.70 -10.68 9.51
N LEU A 89 -6.71 -9.84 9.81
CA LEU A 89 -5.45 -10.29 10.42
C LEU A 89 -5.67 -10.91 11.80
N HIS A 90 -6.65 -10.41 12.57
CA HIS A 90 -6.92 -10.88 13.93
C HIS A 90 -7.93 -12.04 14.02
N HIS A 91 -8.86 -12.13 13.07
CA HIS A 91 -9.98 -13.07 13.11
C HIS A 91 -9.99 -14.03 11.92
N GLY A 92 -9.16 -13.81 10.91
CA GLY A 92 -8.98 -14.73 9.80
C GLY A 92 -8.38 -16.06 10.25
N SER A 93 -8.95 -17.17 9.81
CA SER A 93 -8.49 -18.54 10.15
C SER A 93 -7.13 -18.92 9.54
N ALA A 94 -6.47 -18.02 8.86
CA ALA A 94 -5.14 -18.15 8.34
C ALA A 94 -4.20 -17.25 9.17
N VAL A 95 -3.71 -17.77 10.27
CA VAL A 95 -2.37 -17.41 10.72
C VAL A 95 -1.47 -17.97 9.62
N PRO A 96 -0.86 -17.15 8.77
CA PRO A 96 0.14 -17.67 7.88
C PRO A 96 1.23 -18.25 8.78
N ASP A 97 1.50 -19.56 8.64
CA ASP A 97 2.68 -20.20 9.19
C ASP A 97 3.89 -19.70 8.37
N HIS A 98 4.00 -18.40 8.34
CA HIS A 98 5.22 -17.76 7.89
C HIS A 98 6.11 -17.75 9.11
N ASN A 99 7.15 -18.57 9.07
CA ASN A 99 8.41 -18.20 9.68
C ASN A 99 8.68 -16.77 9.21
N VAL A 100 8.19 -15.80 9.95
CA VAL A 100 8.51 -14.39 9.77
C VAL A 100 9.98 -14.31 10.18
N GLU A 101 10.86 -14.63 9.25
CA GLU A 101 12.24 -14.17 9.33
C GLU A 101 12.09 -12.66 9.45
N ASN A 102 12.51 -12.13 10.60
CA ASN A 102 12.38 -10.73 10.99
C ASN A 102 12.56 -9.79 9.80
N VAL A 103 11.45 -9.36 9.20
CA VAL A 103 11.46 -8.34 8.16
C VAL A 103 11.61 -7.01 8.88
N GLY A 104 12.86 -6.59 9.05
CA GLY A 104 13.20 -5.33 9.70
C GLY A 104 13.69 -5.43 11.15
N LEU A 105 14.30 -4.36 11.63
CA LEU A 105 14.85 -4.18 13.00
C LEU A 105 13.77 -4.06 14.09
N VAL A 106 12.50 -4.28 13.77
CA VAL A 106 11.36 -4.06 14.69
C VAL A 106 10.79 -5.40 15.13
N ASP A 107 10.54 -5.54 16.44
CA ASP A 107 9.88 -6.69 17.02
C ASP A 107 8.48 -6.89 16.38
N PRO A 108 8.16 -8.07 15.83
CA PRO A 108 6.84 -8.36 15.22
C PRO A 108 5.65 -8.02 16.11
N GLN A 109 5.79 -8.16 17.44
CA GLN A 109 4.74 -7.78 18.37
C GLN A 109 4.48 -6.27 18.36
N VAL A 110 5.53 -5.47 18.26
CA VAL A 110 5.42 -3.99 18.19
C VAL A 110 4.74 -3.57 16.90
N THR A 111 5.05 -4.23 15.79
CA THR A 111 4.45 -4.01 14.48
C THR A 111 2.95 -4.31 14.50
N HIS A 112 2.57 -5.47 15.03
CA HIS A 112 1.18 -5.88 15.18
C HIS A 112 0.38 -4.92 16.09
N ASP A 113 0.94 -4.53 17.26
CA ASP A 113 0.32 -3.58 18.18
C ASP A 113 0.16 -2.19 17.52
N PHE A 114 1.07 -1.82 16.63
CA PHE A 114 1.00 -0.58 15.87
C PHE A 114 -0.13 -0.62 14.84
N TYR A 115 -0.23 -1.69 14.05
CA TYR A 115 -1.33 -1.88 13.09
C TYR A 115 -2.68 -1.77 13.79
N HIS A 116 -2.88 -2.52 14.86
CA HIS A 116 -4.12 -2.50 15.64
C HIS A 116 -4.43 -1.10 16.20
N ALA A 117 -3.41 -0.37 16.67
CA ALA A 117 -3.59 0.99 17.16
C ALA A 117 -4.07 1.96 16.06
N ILE A 118 -3.57 1.81 14.83
CA ILE A 118 -4.00 2.60 13.65
C ILE A 118 -5.43 2.22 13.27
N ALA A 119 -5.74 0.94 13.21
CA ALA A 119 -7.06 0.43 12.83
C ALA A 119 -8.16 0.84 13.83
N ALA A 120 -7.82 0.94 15.12
CA ALA A 120 -8.73 1.42 16.17
C ALA A 120 -8.87 2.95 16.21
N ASN A 121 -7.98 3.70 15.56
CA ASN A 121 -7.98 5.16 15.62
C ASN A 121 -8.95 5.76 14.57
N PRO A 122 -9.95 6.58 14.98
CA PRO A 122 -10.94 7.17 14.06
C PRO A 122 -10.32 8.04 12.96
N ARG A 123 -9.08 8.56 13.15
CA ARG A 123 -8.38 9.32 12.13
C ARG A 123 -7.95 8.44 10.94
N PHE A 124 -7.57 7.18 11.20
CA PHE A 124 -6.97 6.30 10.21
C PHE A 124 -7.86 5.12 9.79
N SER A 125 -8.73 4.65 10.70
CA SER A 125 -9.54 3.43 10.52
C SER A 125 -10.35 3.38 9.24
N GLY A 126 -10.85 4.53 8.78
CA GLY A 126 -11.66 4.68 7.57
C GLY A 126 -10.86 4.94 6.29
N ILE A 127 -9.53 5.04 6.35
CA ILE A 127 -8.71 5.12 5.15
C ILE A 127 -8.80 3.77 4.42
N GLU A 128 -9.03 3.81 3.10
CA GLU A 128 -9.04 2.60 2.29
C GLU A 128 -7.63 2.30 1.78
N MET A 129 -7.23 1.03 1.80
CA MET A 129 -5.98 0.53 1.26
C MET A 129 -6.24 -0.47 0.14
N GLY A 130 -5.44 -0.44 -0.91
CA GLY A 130 -5.58 -1.30 -2.08
C GLY A 130 -4.44 -1.14 -3.07
N ALA A 131 -4.59 -1.73 -4.24
CA ALA A 131 -3.58 -1.76 -5.29
C ALA A 131 -2.22 -2.27 -4.76
N PHE A 132 -2.26 -3.25 -3.84
CA PHE A 132 -1.04 -3.82 -3.29
C PHE A 132 -0.24 -4.53 -4.37
N LEU A 133 1.02 -4.21 -4.47
CA LEU A 133 1.99 -4.88 -5.34
C LEU A 133 3.21 -5.27 -4.51
N GLU A 134 3.63 -6.52 -4.63
CA GLU A 134 4.86 -7.02 -4.04
C GLU A 134 5.59 -7.86 -5.06
N GLN A 135 6.85 -7.54 -5.29
CA GLN A 135 7.74 -8.23 -6.20
C GLN A 135 9.03 -8.58 -5.48
N PHE A 136 9.34 -9.86 -5.48
CA PHE A 136 10.60 -10.37 -4.98
C PHE A 136 11.20 -11.26 -6.05
N ASP A 137 12.35 -10.88 -6.58
CA ASP A 137 13.10 -11.65 -7.56
C ASP A 137 14.57 -11.75 -7.13
N GLY A 138 14.96 -12.94 -6.70
CA GLY A 138 16.33 -13.23 -6.27
C GLY A 138 17.33 -13.24 -7.42
N ASP A 139 16.90 -13.52 -8.66
CA ASP A 139 17.75 -13.59 -9.85
C ASP A 139 17.99 -12.17 -10.39
N GLU A 140 16.96 -11.34 -10.46
CA GLU A 140 17.05 -9.92 -10.83
C GLU A 140 17.46 -9.02 -9.65
N GLN A 141 17.58 -9.60 -8.45
CA GLN A 141 17.94 -8.89 -7.22
C GLN A 141 16.99 -7.71 -6.94
N THR A 142 15.70 -7.94 -7.16
CA THR A 142 14.66 -6.93 -6.98
C THR A 142 13.85 -7.23 -5.74
N GLN A 143 13.70 -6.25 -4.88
CA GLN A 143 12.75 -6.26 -3.77
C GLN A 143 11.96 -4.95 -3.79
N PHE A 144 10.66 -5.08 -4.04
CA PHE A 144 9.77 -3.93 -4.15
C PHE A 144 8.41 -4.27 -3.57
N ALA A 145 7.85 -3.37 -2.79
CA ALA A 145 6.43 -3.42 -2.46
C ALA A 145 5.85 -2.00 -2.44
N ALA A 146 4.57 -1.92 -2.78
CA ALA A 146 3.81 -0.68 -2.75
C ALA A 146 2.36 -0.93 -2.34
N VAL A 147 1.78 0.01 -1.62
CA VAL A 147 0.35 0.04 -1.31
C VAL A 147 -0.18 1.46 -1.51
N THR A 148 -1.38 1.56 -2.05
CA THR A 148 -2.06 2.84 -2.23
C THR A 148 -3.16 3.01 -1.18
N TYR A 149 -3.21 4.18 -0.58
CA TYR A 149 -4.22 4.59 0.38
C TYR A 149 -5.11 5.67 -0.22
N LEU A 150 -6.43 5.52 -0.10
CA LEU A 150 -7.39 6.56 -0.43
C LEU A 150 -7.83 7.27 0.85
N LEU A 151 -7.51 8.55 0.93
CA LEU A 151 -7.92 9.41 2.03
C LEU A 151 -9.40 9.82 1.90
N PRO A 152 -10.09 10.17 3.00
CA PRO A 152 -11.45 10.70 2.95
C PRO A 152 -11.63 11.95 2.08
N SER A 153 -10.56 12.71 1.85
CA SER A 153 -10.52 13.84 0.92
C SER A 153 -10.59 13.46 -0.56
N GLY A 154 -10.44 12.16 -0.88
CA GLY A 154 -10.28 11.65 -2.25
C GLY A 154 -8.84 11.70 -2.78
N ALA A 155 -7.89 12.16 -1.96
CA ALA A 155 -6.46 12.12 -2.33
C ALA A 155 -5.91 10.70 -2.18
N LEU A 156 -4.99 10.33 -3.08
CA LEU A 156 -4.26 9.07 -3.03
C LEU A 156 -2.87 9.31 -2.41
N VAL A 157 -2.48 8.41 -1.53
CA VAL A 157 -1.13 8.34 -0.96
C VAL A 157 -0.55 6.99 -1.34
N VAL A 158 0.60 6.99 -1.99
CA VAL A 158 1.33 5.75 -2.32
C VAL A 158 2.48 5.61 -1.34
N ALA A 159 2.52 4.48 -0.63
CA ALA A 159 3.64 4.10 0.19
C ALA A 159 4.45 3.01 -0.50
N TYR A 160 5.75 3.24 -0.62
CA TYR A 160 6.70 2.26 -1.11
C TYR A 160 7.45 1.65 0.06
N ARG A 161 7.52 0.32 0.09
CA ARG A 161 8.39 -0.38 1.04
C ARG A 161 9.78 -0.45 0.43
N GLY A 162 10.76 0.03 1.17
CA GLY A 162 12.16 -0.07 0.81
C GLY A 162 12.74 -1.45 1.10
N THR A 163 14.06 -1.54 0.96
CA THR A 163 14.87 -2.71 1.24
C THR A 163 14.67 -3.20 2.68
N ASP A 164 14.50 -4.51 2.84
CA ASP A 164 14.58 -5.18 4.14
C ASP A 164 16.03 -5.65 4.44
N ASP A 165 16.21 -6.35 5.57
CA ASP A 165 17.49 -6.91 5.98
C ASP A 165 17.92 -8.15 5.16
N SER A 166 17.25 -8.43 4.04
CA SER A 166 17.61 -9.57 3.18
C SER A 166 18.89 -9.32 2.39
N LEU A 167 19.58 -10.41 2.06
CA LEU A 167 20.74 -10.37 1.17
C LEU A 167 20.41 -9.79 -0.23
N VAL A 168 19.17 -9.94 -0.67
CA VAL A 168 18.69 -9.43 -1.96
C VAL A 168 18.58 -7.92 -1.91
N GLY A 169 17.96 -7.37 -0.87
CA GLY A 169 17.86 -5.94 -0.68
C GLY A 169 19.22 -5.26 -0.57
N TRP A 170 20.14 -5.83 0.19
CA TRP A 170 21.52 -5.31 0.31
C TRP A 170 22.26 -5.32 -1.03
N LYS A 171 22.05 -6.34 -1.86
CA LYS A 171 22.64 -6.38 -3.21
C LYS A 171 22.02 -5.32 -4.12
N GLU A 172 20.72 -5.07 -4.04
CA GLU A 172 20.07 -4.03 -4.80
C GLU A 172 20.59 -2.65 -4.43
N ASP A 173 20.73 -2.35 -3.14
CA ASP A 173 21.34 -1.12 -2.64
C ASP A 173 22.78 -0.95 -3.13
N PHE A 174 23.57 -2.04 -3.15
CA PHE A 174 24.94 -2.00 -3.68
C PHE A 174 24.95 -1.75 -5.20
N ASN A 175 23.98 -2.32 -5.94
CA ASN A 175 23.86 -2.14 -7.39
C ASN A 175 23.54 -0.69 -7.76
N MET A 176 22.85 0.08 -6.89
CA MET A 176 22.61 1.52 -7.12
C MET A 176 23.90 2.33 -7.31
N ALA A 177 25.04 1.84 -6.82
CA ALA A 177 26.32 2.49 -7.04
C ALA A 177 26.84 2.36 -8.50
N PHE A 178 26.32 1.40 -9.25
CA PHE A 178 26.83 1.06 -10.59
C PHE A 178 25.74 1.08 -11.68
N GLN A 179 24.47 1.02 -11.31
CA GLN A 179 23.34 0.95 -12.23
C GLN A 179 22.24 1.93 -11.81
N TYR A 180 21.72 2.67 -12.78
CA TYR A 180 20.57 3.56 -12.58
C TYR A 180 19.66 3.56 -13.82
N PRO A 181 18.35 3.39 -13.68
CA PRO A 181 17.66 2.96 -12.44
C PRO A 181 17.96 1.48 -12.11
N VAL A 182 17.88 1.10 -10.83
CA VAL A 182 17.75 -0.31 -10.45
C VAL A 182 16.32 -0.80 -10.70
N PRO A 183 16.05 -2.12 -10.79
CA PRO A 183 14.73 -2.65 -11.13
C PRO A 183 13.59 -2.12 -10.24
N ALA A 184 13.77 -2.06 -8.92
CA ALA A 184 12.77 -1.53 -8.00
C ALA A 184 12.43 -0.06 -8.28
N GLN A 185 13.41 0.78 -8.64
CA GLN A 185 13.17 2.18 -9.00
C GLN A 185 12.35 2.30 -10.30
N ALA A 186 12.61 1.44 -11.28
CA ALA A 186 11.83 1.40 -12.51
C ALA A 186 10.37 1.00 -12.22
N THR A 187 10.17 -0.06 -11.41
CA THR A 187 8.83 -0.50 -10.98
C THR A 187 8.11 0.61 -10.20
N ALA A 188 8.79 1.31 -9.30
CA ALA A 188 8.22 2.41 -8.53
C ALA A 188 7.78 3.58 -9.43
N ALA A 189 8.52 3.88 -10.49
CA ALA A 189 8.16 4.93 -11.45
C ALA A 189 6.93 4.55 -12.29
N ASP A 190 6.77 3.27 -12.63
CA ASP A 190 5.66 2.78 -13.45
C ASP A 190 4.39 2.56 -12.63
N TYR A 191 4.50 2.27 -11.35
CA TYR A 191 3.38 1.93 -10.47
C TYR A 191 2.23 2.96 -10.48
N PRO A 192 2.45 4.30 -10.38
CA PRO A 192 1.35 5.27 -10.36
C PRO A 192 0.59 5.38 -11.69
N GLY A 193 1.15 4.86 -12.77
CA GLY A 193 0.55 4.86 -14.13
C GLY A 193 -0.32 3.65 -14.42
N ARG A 194 -0.25 2.63 -13.58
CA ARG A 194 -1.01 1.38 -13.70
C ARG A 194 -2.37 1.51 -13.03
#